data_e5b3acdae5cec53967c92467debbb45f
#
_entry.id   e5b3acdae5cec53967c92467debbb45f
#
_cell.length_a   1.000
_cell.length_b   1.000
_cell.length_c   1.000
_cell.angle_alpha   90.00
_cell.angle_beta   90.00
_cell.angle_gamma   90.00
#
_symmetry.space_group_name_H-M   'P 1'
#
loop_
_entity.id
_entity.type
_entity.pdbx_description
1 polymer ?
#
loop_
_entity_poly.entity_id
_entity_poly.type
_entity_poly.pdbx_seq_one_letter_code
_entity_poly.pdbx_strand_id
1 'polypeptide(L)'
;MPKTVGVAVSNATFHFDKLYTYAVMPDQQDTVRLGSMVLVPFGRGSRARMGVVLACDAEPESAKLKFLFDVAPASACLTPELLRLVYFLKERTFCTYYEAVKAVIPYGAQYKPAVVADGVTPVLQKQLTRHTENSYRLVGTLQQKPKPTAKQLAAVALLGGGPRTLNELEEKGISRAVLDNLCTKGVLECSKVNKSIDLYSSIPLKNDPIDLTAEQQAAYDALLPKLEDDAPHSALLYGVTGSGKTLVFLKLIARCLELGRRALVLVPEISLTPQMILRLKSQFGRRVAVQHSALNHTERLLQWQMIQCFKTTFCLTGVPLPTRGAMTELVRGALSVLEDYGNALDDVVKGRKTPSEAVREAERN
;
A
#
# COMPACT_ATOMS: atom_id res chain seq x y z
N MET A 1 -11.27 16.44 -21.27
CA MET A 1 -9.88 16.50 -20.82
C MET A 1 -9.66 17.80 -20.12
N PRO A 2 -9.17 17.81 -18.88
CA PRO A 2 -9.11 19.03 -18.08
C PRO A 2 -8.08 20.00 -18.65
N LYS A 3 -8.49 21.27 -18.81
CA LYS A 3 -7.61 22.37 -19.21
C LYS A 3 -6.91 23.01 -17.99
N THR A 4 -7.58 22.92 -16.84
CA THR A 4 -7.10 23.44 -15.55
C THR A 4 -7.32 22.42 -14.46
N VAL A 5 -6.47 22.42 -13.46
CA VAL A 5 -6.57 21.50 -12.31
C VAL A 5 -6.29 22.22 -11.00
N GLY A 6 -7.04 21.83 -9.97
CA GLY A 6 -6.80 22.23 -8.58
C GLY A 6 -5.87 21.23 -7.90
N VAL A 7 -4.73 21.73 -7.45
CA VAL A 7 -3.65 20.90 -6.92
C VAL A 7 -3.39 21.19 -5.44
N ALA A 8 -3.40 20.16 -4.62
CA ALA A 8 -2.88 20.22 -3.25
C ALA A 8 -1.35 20.13 -3.30
N VAL A 9 -0.65 21.17 -2.84
CA VAL A 9 0.81 21.29 -2.98
C VAL A 9 1.52 20.90 -1.68
N SER A 10 2.65 20.21 -1.81
CA SER A 10 3.48 19.79 -0.69
C SER A 10 4.06 20.97 0.08
N ASN A 11 4.21 20.79 1.41
CA ASN A 11 4.75 21.79 2.32
C ASN A 11 3.98 23.14 2.30
N ALA A 12 2.69 23.12 1.97
CA ALA A 12 1.81 24.21 2.30
C ALA A 12 1.61 24.24 3.82
N THR A 13 1.66 25.40 4.43
CA THR A 13 1.29 25.55 5.85
C THR A 13 -0.22 25.54 5.98
N PHE A 14 -0.74 25.19 7.14
CA PHE A 14 -2.19 25.06 7.38
C PHE A 14 -2.99 26.29 6.94
N HIS A 15 -2.47 27.51 7.18
CA HIS A 15 -3.10 28.77 6.77
C HIS A 15 -3.16 28.98 5.25
N PHE A 16 -2.31 28.32 4.49
CA PHE A 16 -2.25 28.39 3.02
C PHE A 16 -2.65 27.07 2.37
N ASP A 17 -3.32 26.20 3.12
CA ASP A 17 -3.76 24.89 2.64
C ASP A 17 -5.06 25.01 1.84
N LYS A 18 -4.88 25.29 0.56
CA LYS A 18 -5.95 25.34 -0.45
C LYS A 18 -5.52 24.59 -1.70
N LEU A 19 -6.45 24.39 -2.61
CA LEU A 19 -6.13 23.90 -3.94
C LEU A 19 -5.66 25.08 -4.81
N TYR A 20 -4.47 24.94 -5.38
CA TYR A 20 -3.90 25.94 -6.29
C TYR A 20 -4.20 25.54 -7.73
N THR A 21 -4.69 26.49 -8.54
CA THR A 21 -5.07 26.24 -9.93
C THR A 21 -3.87 26.32 -10.85
N TYR A 22 -3.69 25.29 -11.66
CA TYR A 22 -2.65 25.19 -12.69
C TYR A 22 -3.26 24.89 -14.06
N ALA A 23 -2.62 25.40 -15.12
CA ALA A 23 -2.94 25.00 -16.48
C ALA A 23 -2.28 23.68 -16.84
N VAL A 24 -2.94 22.89 -17.66
CA VAL A 24 -2.46 21.60 -18.16
C VAL A 24 -2.02 21.75 -19.61
N MET A 25 -0.80 21.31 -19.95
CA MET A 25 -0.33 21.34 -21.32
C MET A 25 -1.10 20.35 -22.21
N PRO A 26 -1.25 20.62 -23.51
CA PRO A 26 -2.01 19.75 -24.40
C PRO A 26 -1.57 18.27 -24.40
N ASP A 27 -0.28 18.03 -24.34
CA ASP A 27 0.34 16.71 -24.27
C ASP A 27 0.13 15.97 -22.94
N GLN A 28 -0.21 16.69 -21.88
CA GLN A 28 -0.48 16.15 -20.54
C GLN A 28 -1.98 15.90 -20.30
N GLN A 29 -2.88 16.46 -21.12
CA GLN A 29 -4.33 16.42 -20.88
C GLN A 29 -4.90 15.00 -20.86
N ASP A 30 -4.31 14.07 -21.61
CA ASP A 30 -4.74 12.66 -21.67
C ASP A 30 -4.33 11.85 -20.44
N THR A 31 -3.29 12.29 -19.74
CA THR A 31 -2.71 11.61 -18.57
C THR A 31 -3.21 12.19 -17.25
N VAL A 32 -3.52 13.48 -17.22
CA VAL A 32 -3.97 14.17 -16.01
C VAL A 32 -5.42 13.83 -15.69
N ARG A 33 -5.66 13.40 -14.46
CA ARG A 33 -7.00 13.11 -13.91
C ARG A 33 -7.02 13.33 -12.42
N LEU A 34 -8.19 13.27 -11.84
CA LEU A 34 -8.36 13.35 -10.40
C LEU A 34 -7.51 12.29 -9.70
N GLY A 35 -6.71 12.67 -8.71
CA GLY A 35 -5.77 11.81 -8.01
C GLY A 35 -4.38 11.69 -8.66
N SER A 36 -4.13 12.34 -9.81
CA SER A 36 -2.80 12.33 -10.43
C SER A 36 -1.76 13.03 -9.55
N MET A 37 -0.61 12.38 -9.38
CA MET A 37 0.55 13.02 -8.76
C MET A 37 1.25 13.89 -9.82
N VAL A 38 1.54 15.14 -9.45
CA VAL A 38 2.08 16.15 -10.37
C VAL A 38 3.26 16.89 -9.75
N LEU A 39 4.09 17.44 -10.60
CA LEU A 39 5.13 18.39 -10.22
C LEU A 39 4.71 19.79 -10.67
N VAL A 40 4.75 20.75 -9.75
CA VAL A 40 4.24 22.09 -10.00
C VAL A 40 5.26 23.18 -9.64
N PRO A 41 5.29 24.30 -10.37
CA PRO A 41 6.02 25.50 -9.95
C PRO A 41 5.27 26.20 -8.79
N PHE A 42 5.91 26.35 -7.63
CA PHE A 42 5.28 26.99 -6.48
C PHE A 42 6.08 28.16 -5.94
N GLY A 43 5.38 29.20 -5.48
CA GLY A 43 5.96 30.42 -4.92
C GLY A 43 6.55 31.39 -5.97
N ARG A 44 7.17 32.46 -5.51
CA ARG A 44 7.74 33.53 -6.36
C ARG A 44 8.88 33.02 -7.27
N GLY A 45 9.71 32.10 -6.77
CA GLY A 45 10.83 31.51 -7.50
C GLY A 45 10.46 30.28 -8.33
N SER A 46 9.19 29.97 -8.52
CA SER A 46 8.71 28.76 -9.26
C SER A 46 9.45 27.48 -8.92
N ARG A 47 9.76 27.26 -7.64
CA ARG A 47 10.41 26.05 -7.18
C ARG A 47 9.53 24.83 -7.43
N ALA A 48 10.14 23.77 -7.94
CA ALA A 48 9.43 22.51 -8.17
C ALA A 48 8.93 21.89 -6.85
N ARG A 49 7.64 21.65 -6.74
CA ARG A 49 6.96 21.05 -5.59
C ARG A 49 6.09 19.90 -6.03
N MET A 50 6.01 18.88 -5.19
CA MET A 50 5.04 17.81 -5.38
C MET A 50 3.63 18.31 -5.14
N GLY A 51 2.70 17.80 -5.92
CA GLY A 51 1.29 18.04 -5.74
C GLY A 51 0.43 16.84 -6.11
N VAL A 52 -0.84 16.89 -5.75
CA VAL A 52 -1.85 15.91 -6.17
C VAL A 52 -3.06 16.67 -6.68
N VAL A 53 -3.57 16.25 -7.82
CA VAL A 53 -4.78 16.81 -8.44
C VAL A 53 -5.99 16.36 -7.63
N LEU A 54 -6.68 17.29 -7.01
CA LEU A 54 -7.90 17.05 -6.24
C LEU A 54 -9.15 17.71 -6.85
N ALA A 55 -9.00 18.51 -7.91
CA ALA A 55 -10.11 19.04 -8.71
C ALA A 55 -9.70 19.09 -10.18
N CYS A 56 -10.63 18.78 -11.07
CA CYS A 56 -10.49 19.00 -12.52
C CYS A 56 -11.36 20.20 -12.92
N ASP A 57 -10.96 20.87 -14.01
CA ASP A 57 -11.65 22.07 -14.56
C ASP A 57 -11.88 23.16 -13.49
N ALA A 58 -10.86 23.34 -12.64
CA ALA A 58 -10.87 24.34 -11.56
C ALA A 58 -10.90 25.75 -12.15
N GLU A 59 -11.74 26.62 -11.58
CA GLU A 59 -11.79 28.02 -11.98
C GLU A 59 -10.44 28.71 -11.71
N PRO A 60 -9.93 29.49 -12.68
CA PRO A 60 -8.66 30.18 -12.50
C PRO A 60 -8.77 31.33 -11.50
N GLU A 61 -7.94 31.29 -10.46
CA GLU A 61 -7.84 32.40 -9.48
C GLU A 61 -7.13 33.65 -10.04
N SER A 62 -6.46 33.52 -11.19
CA SER A 62 -5.77 34.63 -11.85
C SER A 62 -5.77 34.46 -13.36
N ALA A 63 -5.65 35.59 -14.09
CA ALA A 63 -5.53 35.59 -15.56
C ALA A 63 -4.24 34.90 -16.08
N LYS A 64 -3.24 34.71 -15.22
CA LYS A 64 -1.95 34.14 -15.59
C LYS A 64 -1.66 32.88 -14.77
N LEU A 65 -2.08 31.72 -15.31
CA LEU A 65 -1.82 30.43 -14.69
C LEU A 65 -0.42 29.93 -15.02
N LYS A 66 0.20 29.22 -14.06
CA LYS A 66 1.41 28.45 -14.28
C LYS A 66 1.02 27.06 -14.81
N PHE A 67 1.86 26.49 -15.64
CA PHE A 67 1.70 25.12 -16.13
C PHE A 67 2.29 24.09 -15.17
N LEU A 68 1.77 22.86 -15.21
CA LEU A 68 2.41 21.72 -14.55
C LEU A 68 3.79 21.50 -15.19
N PHE A 69 4.78 21.12 -14.36
CA PHE A 69 6.07 20.69 -14.87
C PHE A 69 6.02 19.26 -15.41
N ASP A 70 5.44 18.35 -14.64
CA ASP A 70 5.40 16.92 -14.97
C ASP A 70 4.23 16.22 -14.31
N VAL A 71 3.80 15.07 -14.88
CA VAL A 71 2.69 14.26 -14.44
C VAL A 71 3.13 12.81 -14.28
N ALA A 72 2.86 12.21 -13.14
CA ALA A 72 3.15 10.80 -12.90
C ALA A 72 2.28 9.89 -13.80
N PRO A 73 2.77 8.71 -14.17
CA PRO A 73 2.01 7.75 -14.95
C PRO A 73 0.65 7.44 -14.32
N ALA A 74 -0.34 7.13 -15.14
CA ALA A 74 -1.70 6.83 -14.71
C ALA A 74 -1.80 5.72 -13.65
N SER A 75 -0.84 4.79 -13.64
CA SER A 75 -0.73 3.72 -12.62
C SER A 75 -0.38 4.22 -11.22
N ALA A 76 0.06 5.47 -11.09
CA ALA A 76 0.39 6.12 -9.82
C ALA A 76 -0.74 7.01 -9.29
N CYS A 77 -1.88 7.06 -9.99
CA CYS A 77 -3.01 7.85 -9.61
C CYS A 77 -3.70 7.28 -8.36
N LEU A 78 -4.18 8.16 -7.48
CA LEU A 78 -5.00 7.76 -6.34
C LEU A 78 -6.32 7.16 -6.83
N THR A 79 -6.73 6.07 -6.21
CA THR A 79 -8.05 5.48 -6.49
C THR A 79 -9.16 6.36 -5.90
N PRO A 80 -10.41 6.24 -6.38
CA PRO A 80 -11.54 6.99 -5.81
C PRO A 80 -11.72 6.78 -4.30
N GLU A 81 -11.40 5.58 -3.79
CA GLU A 81 -11.46 5.26 -2.36
C GLU A 81 -10.40 6.04 -1.58
N LEU A 82 -9.17 6.08 -2.08
CA LEU A 82 -8.07 6.83 -1.45
C LEU A 82 -8.35 8.34 -1.48
N LEU A 83 -8.94 8.85 -2.56
CA LEU A 83 -9.35 10.25 -2.62
C LEU A 83 -10.42 10.58 -1.56
N ARG A 84 -11.44 9.73 -1.42
CA ARG A 84 -12.44 9.90 -0.34
C ARG A 84 -11.79 9.89 1.03
N LEU A 85 -10.78 9.03 1.24
CA LEU A 85 -10.04 8.98 2.49
C LEU A 85 -9.23 10.26 2.72
N VAL A 86 -8.61 10.84 1.68
CA VAL A 86 -7.90 12.13 1.79
C VAL A 86 -8.85 13.24 2.25
N TYR A 87 -10.02 13.37 1.63
CA TYR A 87 -11.02 14.37 2.05
C TYR A 87 -11.53 14.11 3.46
N PHE A 88 -11.81 12.85 3.79
CA PHE A 88 -12.24 12.47 5.14
C PHE A 88 -11.20 12.85 6.20
N LEU A 89 -9.91 12.55 5.98
CA LEU A 89 -8.83 12.93 6.87
C LEU A 89 -8.72 14.45 7.00
N LYS A 90 -8.81 15.18 5.88
CA LYS A 90 -8.75 16.64 5.87
C LYS A 90 -9.88 17.26 6.69
N GLU A 91 -11.10 16.73 6.60
CA GLU A 91 -12.27 17.25 7.33
C GLU A 91 -12.25 16.91 8.82
N ARG A 92 -11.63 15.79 9.21
CA ARG A 92 -11.69 15.25 10.57
C ARG A 92 -10.42 15.44 11.39
N THR A 93 -9.32 15.89 10.75
CA THR A 93 -8.04 16.09 11.45
C THR A 93 -7.42 17.44 11.08
N PHE A 94 -6.50 17.93 11.91
CA PHE A 94 -5.77 19.18 11.66
C PHE A 94 -4.59 18.98 10.70
N CYS A 95 -4.80 18.25 9.61
CA CYS A 95 -3.78 18.05 8.58
C CYS A 95 -4.05 18.90 7.32
N THR A 96 -3.01 19.17 6.55
CA THR A 96 -3.14 19.72 5.22
C THR A 96 -3.60 18.66 4.22
N TYR A 97 -4.16 19.07 3.07
CA TYR A 97 -4.51 18.13 1.98
C TYR A 97 -3.34 17.22 1.61
N TYR A 98 -2.14 17.80 1.50
CA TYR A 98 -0.98 17.00 1.09
C TYR A 98 -0.49 16.07 2.21
N GLU A 99 -0.65 16.41 3.47
CA GLU A 99 -0.37 15.50 4.61
C GLU A 99 -1.35 14.33 4.62
N ALA A 100 -2.64 14.59 4.38
CA ALA A 100 -3.63 13.52 4.20
C ALA A 100 -3.25 12.59 3.04
N VAL A 101 -2.80 13.13 1.90
CA VAL A 101 -2.26 12.33 0.79
C VAL A 101 -1.07 11.48 1.21
N LYS A 102 -0.11 12.04 1.96
CA LYS A 102 1.04 11.28 2.47
C LYS A 102 0.64 10.15 3.42
N ALA A 103 -0.41 10.34 4.21
CA ALA A 103 -0.90 9.31 5.12
C ALA A 103 -1.49 8.10 4.39
N VAL A 104 -2.13 8.31 3.24
CA VAL A 104 -2.78 7.23 2.46
C VAL A 104 -1.86 6.54 1.46
N ILE A 105 -0.68 7.11 1.18
CA ILE A 105 0.29 6.54 0.25
C ILE A 105 1.58 6.18 0.99
N PRO A 106 2.05 4.92 0.93
CA PRO A 106 3.32 4.56 1.55
C PRO A 106 4.48 5.30 0.88
N TYR A 107 5.52 5.60 1.66
CA TYR A 107 6.70 6.33 1.21
C TYR A 107 7.27 5.81 -0.13
N GLY A 108 7.38 4.52 -0.30
CA GLY A 108 7.94 3.91 -1.51
C GLY A 108 7.11 4.11 -2.78
N ALA A 109 5.80 4.38 -2.64
CA ALA A 109 4.90 4.67 -3.77
C ALA A 109 4.88 6.17 -4.13
N GLN A 110 5.48 7.03 -3.30
CA GLN A 110 5.55 8.47 -3.54
C GLN A 110 6.56 8.81 -4.64
N TYR A 111 6.44 10.01 -5.14
CA TYR A 111 7.38 10.63 -6.08
C TYR A 111 8.14 11.76 -5.39
N LYS A 112 9.29 12.12 -5.96
CA LYS A 112 10.11 13.26 -5.56
C LYS A 112 10.50 14.10 -6.77
N PRO A 113 10.73 15.41 -6.60
CA PRO A 113 11.32 16.22 -7.64
C PRO A 113 12.73 15.74 -7.97
N ALA A 114 13.03 15.63 -9.25
CA ALA A 114 14.35 15.40 -9.78
C ALA A 114 14.59 16.35 -10.96
N VAL A 115 15.79 16.37 -11.50
CA VAL A 115 16.14 17.16 -12.67
C VAL A 115 16.71 16.21 -13.72
N VAL A 116 16.33 16.39 -14.97
CA VAL A 116 16.89 15.62 -16.11
C VAL A 116 18.37 15.91 -16.24
N ALA A 117 19.09 15.12 -17.04
CA ALA A 117 20.51 15.28 -17.31
C ALA A 117 20.92 16.65 -17.89
N ASP A 118 19.95 17.45 -18.38
CA ASP A 118 20.14 18.84 -18.81
C ASP A 118 20.38 19.83 -17.63
N GLY A 119 20.15 19.38 -16.38
CA GLY A 119 20.33 20.18 -15.18
C GLY A 119 19.27 21.26 -14.96
N VAL A 120 18.25 21.37 -15.82
CA VAL A 120 17.27 22.46 -15.80
C VAL A 120 15.83 21.94 -15.71
N THR A 121 15.46 20.91 -16.47
CA THR A 121 14.09 20.45 -16.57
C THR A 121 13.66 19.62 -15.33
N PRO A 122 12.72 20.10 -14.52
CA PRO A 122 12.23 19.37 -13.36
C PRO A 122 11.29 18.23 -13.77
N VAL A 123 11.51 17.04 -13.22
CA VAL A 123 10.74 15.83 -13.52
C VAL A 123 10.38 15.07 -12.24
N LEU A 124 9.38 14.20 -12.35
CA LEU A 124 8.99 13.28 -11.30
C LEU A 124 9.85 12.01 -11.31
N GLN A 125 10.49 11.74 -10.19
CA GLN A 125 11.20 10.49 -9.97
C GLN A 125 10.53 9.68 -8.85
N LYS A 126 10.39 8.37 -9.02
CA LYS A 126 9.90 7.49 -7.94
C LYS A 126 10.82 7.58 -6.73
N GLN A 127 10.22 7.64 -5.53
CA GLN A 127 10.97 7.68 -4.28
C GLN A 127 11.79 6.41 -4.06
N LEU A 128 11.25 5.25 -4.42
CA LEU A 128 11.99 4.00 -4.47
C LEU A 128 11.97 3.43 -5.88
N THR A 129 13.13 3.07 -6.38
CA THR A 129 13.27 2.29 -7.60
C THR A 129 12.96 0.83 -7.24
N ARG A 130 12.13 0.16 -8.02
CA ARG A 130 11.88 -1.27 -7.83
C ARG A 130 13.20 -2.02 -7.98
N HIS A 131 13.56 -2.81 -7.00
CA HIS A 131 14.64 -3.76 -7.18
C HIS A 131 14.16 -4.82 -8.18
N THR A 132 14.74 -4.81 -9.36
CA THR A 132 14.53 -5.85 -10.36
C THR A 132 15.62 -6.90 -10.20
N GLU A 133 15.27 -8.15 -10.39
CA GLU A 133 16.20 -9.25 -10.51
C GLU A 133 16.12 -9.85 -11.91
N ASN A 134 17.16 -10.52 -12.31
CA ASN A 134 17.18 -11.20 -13.59
C ASN A 134 16.37 -12.50 -13.47
N SER A 135 15.45 -12.70 -14.40
CA SER A 135 14.71 -13.95 -14.59
C SER A 135 15.14 -14.57 -15.93
N TYR A 136 15.35 -15.84 -15.93
CA TYR A 136 15.80 -16.59 -17.09
C TYR A 136 14.70 -17.52 -17.55
N ARG A 137 14.50 -17.59 -18.87
CA ARG A 137 13.52 -18.45 -19.51
C ARG A 137 14.21 -19.25 -20.60
N LEU A 138 13.88 -20.52 -20.74
CA LEU A 138 14.32 -21.37 -21.82
C LEU A 138 13.62 -20.96 -23.12
N VAL A 139 14.38 -20.65 -24.15
CA VAL A 139 13.87 -20.26 -25.49
C VAL A 139 14.49 -21.05 -26.64
N GLY A 140 15.62 -21.69 -26.40
CA GLY A 140 16.34 -22.48 -27.39
C GLY A 140 16.77 -23.84 -26.86
N THR A 141 17.42 -24.61 -27.73
CA THR A 141 17.92 -25.97 -27.39
C THR A 141 19.43 -25.92 -27.23
N LEU A 142 19.96 -26.68 -26.29
CA LEU A 142 21.39 -26.86 -26.11
C LEU A 142 21.98 -27.62 -27.31
N GLN A 143 22.97 -27.02 -27.97
CA GLN A 143 23.74 -27.71 -29.00
C GLN A 143 24.63 -28.79 -28.39
N GLN A 144 24.74 -29.92 -29.07
CA GLN A 144 25.56 -31.04 -28.61
C GLN A 144 27.07 -30.84 -28.84
N LYS A 145 27.47 -29.90 -29.67
CA LYS A 145 28.85 -29.54 -29.91
C LYS A 145 29.09 -28.05 -29.75
N PRO A 146 30.01 -27.62 -28.86
CA PRO A 146 30.80 -28.44 -27.92
C PRO A 146 29.92 -29.05 -26.82
N LYS A 147 30.33 -30.20 -26.26
CA LYS A 147 29.58 -30.96 -25.23
C LYS A 147 29.19 -30.06 -24.04
N PRO A 148 27.91 -29.94 -23.68
CA PRO A 148 27.48 -29.08 -22.59
C PRO A 148 28.06 -29.55 -21.24
N THR A 149 28.35 -28.58 -20.36
CA THR A 149 28.80 -28.91 -19.00
C THR A 149 27.64 -29.41 -18.13
N ALA A 150 27.95 -30.15 -17.07
CA ALA A 150 26.94 -30.65 -16.13
C ALA A 150 26.07 -29.49 -15.55
N LYS A 151 26.66 -28.32 -15.27
CA LYS A 151 25.93 -27.14 -14.78
C LYS A 151 24.99 -26.54 -15.84
N GLN A 152 25.37 -26.56 -17.12
CA GLN A 152 24.50 -26.11 -18.21
C GLN A 152 23.30 -27.03 -18.41
N LEU A 153 23.50 -28.34 -18.32
CA LEU A 153 22.42 -29.31 -18.38
C LEU A 153 21.46 -29.16 -17.19
N ALA A 154 22.01 -28.98 -15.99
CA ALA A 154 21.21 -28.75 -14.80
C ALA A 154 20.38 -27.45 -14.89
N ALA A 155 20.97 -26.37 -15.41
CA ALA A 155 20.25 -25.09 -15.63
C ALA A 155 19.08 -25.28 -16.60
N VAL A 156 19.27 -25.95 -17.73
CA VAL A 156 18.22 -26.21 -18.72
C VAL A 156 17.13 -27.13 -18.14
N ALA A 157 17.49 -28.15 -17.39
CA ALA A 157 16.52 -29.04 -16.73
C ALA A 157 15.64 -28.30 -15.73
N LEU A 158 16.24 -27.40 -14.91
CA LEU A 158 15.51 -26.55 -13.94
C LEU A 158 14.56 -25.55 -14.62
N LEU A 159 14.95 -25.01 -15.77
CA LEU A 159 14.19 -24.02 -16.55
C LEU A 159 13.14 -24.66 -17.47
N GLY A 160 13.19 -25.97 -17.68
CA GLY A 160 12.16 -26.72 -18.40
C GLY A 160 10.79 -26.69 -17.72
N GLY A 161 10.75 -26.44 -16.40
CA GLY A 161 9.53 -26.25 -15.62
C GLY A 161 8.99 -24.81 -15.60
N GLY A 162 9.60 -23.89 -16.34
CA GLY A 162 9.19 -22.48 -16.42
C GLY A 162 10.30 -21.48 -16.08
N PRO A 163 10.02 -20.16 -16.21
CA PRO A 163 10.98 -19.11 -15.88
C PRO A 163 11.36 -19.15 -14.40
N ARG A 164 12.64 -18.88 -14.10
CA ARG A 164 13.18 -18.79 -12.72
C ARG A 164 14.08 -17.56 -12.57
N THR A 165 14.13 -17.04 -11.35
CA THR A 165 14.98 -15.90 -11.01
C THR A 165 16.44 -16.33 -10.79
N LEU A 166 17.35 -15.34 -10.83
CA LEU A 166 18.77 -15.59 -10.56
C LEU A 166 18.96 -16.21 -9.17
N ASN A 167 18.28 -15.68 -8.15
CA ASN A 167 18.41 -16.19 -6.77
C ASN A 167 17.98 -17.67 -6.65
N GLU A 168 16.84 -18.03 -7.27
CA GLU A 168 16.36 -19.44 -7.26
C GLU A 168 17.34 -20.40 -7.94
N LEU A 169 18.05 -19.94 -8.97
CA LEU A 169 19.03 -20.73 -9.70
C LEU A 169 20.37 -20.82 -8.93
N GLU A 170 20.80 -19.73 -8.28
CA GLU A 170 21.98 -19.73 -7.42
C GLU A 170 21.82 -20.63 -6.19
N GLU A 171 20.65 -20.66 -5.56
CA GLU A 171 20.32 -21.60 -4.48
C GLU A 171 20.43 -23.06 -4.93
N LYS A 172 20.26 -23.35 -6.22
CA LYS A 172 20.45 -24.67 -6.84
C LYS A 172 21.87 -24.88 -7.37
N GLY A 173 22.82 -23.99 -7.08
CA GLY A 173 24.22 -24.11 -7.44
C GLY A 173 24.54 -23.70 -8.89
N ILE A 174 23.63 -23.02 -9.59
CA ILE A 174 23.84 -22.49 -10.94
C ILE A 174 24.31 -21.03 -10.83
N SER A 175 25.57 -20.79 -11.17
CA SER A 175 26.15 -19.45 -11.13
C SER A 175 25.69 -18.56 -12.30
N ARG A 176 25.68 -17.26 -12.07
CA ARG A 176 25.34 -16.25 -13.09
C ARG A 176 26.16 -16.41 -14.38
N ALA A 177 27.46 -16.72 -14.27
CA ALA A 177 28.32 -16.89 -15.44
C ALA A 177 27.84 -18.04 -16.37
N VAL A 178 27.28 -19.13 -15.81
CA VAL A 178 26.68 -20.21 -16.61
C VAL A 178 25.44 -19.73 -17.36
N LEU A 179 24.61 -18.93 -16.70
CA LEU A 179 23.38 -18.37 -17.27
C LEU A 179 23.68 -17.37 -18.38
N ASP A 180 24.64 -16.47 -18.15
CA ASP A 180 25.07 -15.47 -19.15
C ASP A 180 25.65 -16.16 -20.39
N ASN A 181 26.43 -17.25 -20.21
CA ASN A 181 26.92 -18.06 -21.33
C ASN A 181 25.78 -18.73 -22.13
N LEU A 182 24.77 -19.23 -21.44
CA LEU A 182 23.59 -19.82 -22.10
C LEU A 182 22.74 -18.76 -22.81
N CYS A 183 22.66 -17.54 -22.28
CA CYS A 183 22.03 -16.41 -22.97
C CYS A 183 22.79 -16.03 -24.25
N THR A 184 24.13 -15.94 -24.19
CA THR A 184 24.94 -15.66 -25.35
C THR A 184 24.81 -16.72 -26.45
N LYS A 185 24.55 -17.98 -26.06
CA LYS A 185 24.30 -19.08 -27.02
C LYS A 185 22.84 -19.13 -27.52
N GLY A 186 21.98 -18.20 -27.13
CA GLY A 186 20.57 -18.16 -27.54
C GLY A 186 19.71 -19.27 -26.95
N VAL A 187 20.19 -19.97 -25.92
CA VAL A 187 19.46 -21.04 -25.23
C VAL A 187 18.51 -20.45 -24.18
N LEU A 188 18.93 -19.40 -23.50
CA LEU A 188 18.15 -18.68 -22.51
C LEU A 188 17.90 -17.24 -22.93
N GLU A 189 16.74 -16.74 -22.53
CA GLU A 189 16.39 -15.33 -22.56
C GLU A 189 16.42 -14.77 -21.13
N CYS A 190 17.12 -13.66 -20.91
CA CYS A 190 17.16 -12.95 -19.66
C CYS A 190 16.21 -11.74 -19.71
N SER A 191 15.29 -11.66 -18.78
CA SER A 191 14.39 -10.52 -18.59
C SER A 191 14.51 -9.98 -17.19
N LYS A 192 14.30 -8.67 -17.00
CA LYS A 192 14.21 -8.07 -15.67
C LYS A 192 12.81 -8.25 -15.13
N VAL A 193 12.67 -8.97 -14.05
CA VAL A 193 11.41 -9.10 -13.29
C VAL A 193 11.51 -8.35 -11.98
N ASN A 194 10.39 -7.87 -11.48
CA ASN A 194 10.38 -7.27 -10.16
C ASN A 194 10.72 -8.34 -9.11
N LYS A 195 11.69 -8.07 -8.26
CA LYS A 195 12.05 -8.97 -7.17
C LYS A 195 10.83 -9.15 -6.27
N SER A 196 10.28 -10.35 -6.28
CA SER A 196 9.20 -10.74 -5.37
C SER A 196 9.83 -11.11 -4.04
N ILE A 197 9.84 -10.16 -3.11
CA ILE A 197 10.24 -10.44 -1.74
C ILE A 197 8.99 -10.91 -1.00
N ASP A 198 8.71 -12.21 -1.04
CA ASP A 198 7.77 -12.80 -0.08
C ASP A 198 8.54 -13.10 1.21
N LEU A 199 8.52 -12.12 2.12
CA LEU A 199 9.18 -12.16 3.43
C LEU A 199 8.81 -13.39 4.27
N TYR A 200 7.74 -14.06 3.91
CA TYR A 200 7.13 -15.14 4.66
C TYR A 200 6.95 -16.40 3.80
N SER A 201 7.67 -16.50 2.69
CA SER A 201 7.60 -17.65 1.77
C SER A 201 8.02 -18.98 2.40
N SER A 202 8.85 -18.92 3.45
CA SER A 202 9.31 -20.10 4.21
C SER A 202 8.25 -20.68 5.14
N ILE A 203 7.12 -20.01 5.35
CA ILE A 203 6.04 -20.51 6.20
C ILE A 203 5.24 -21.56 5.40
N PRO A 204 5.26 -22.84 5.81
CA PRO A 204 4.51 -23.86 5.11
C PRO A 204 3.00 -23.64 5.25
N LEU A 205 2.28 -23.85 4.16
CA LEU A 205 0.81 -23.90 4.20
C LEU A 205 0.38 -25.13 5.00
N LYS A 206 -0.43 -24.89 6.02
CA LYS A 206 -1.14 -25.92 6.77
C LYS A 206 -2.62 -25.72 6.50
N ASN A 207 -3.19 -26.51 5.62
CA ASN A 207 -4.63 -26.51 5.37
C ASN A 207 -5.36 -27.31 6.47
N ASP A 208 -4.96 -27.13 7.72
CA ASP A 208 -5.62 -27.79 8.83
C ASP A 208 -7.05 -27.27 8.97
N PRO A 209 -8.05 -28.13 9.15
CA PRO A 209 -9.41 -27.69 9.43
C PRO A 209 -9.44 -26.86 10.71
N ILE A 210 -10.22 -25.80 10.70
CA ILE A 210 -10.41 -24.94 11.87
C ILE A 210 -11.54 -25.56 12.70
N ASP A 211 -11.17 -26.41 13.64
CA ASP A 211 -12.12 -27.03 14.55
C ASP A 211 -12.43 -26.08 15.72
N LEU A 212 -13.70 -25.79 15.92
CA LEU A 212 -14.19 -24.95 16.99
C LEU A 212 -14.82 -25.79 18.09
N THR A 213 -14.66 -25.39 19.36
CA THR A 213 -15.44 -25.94 20.45
C THR A 213 -16.91 -25.54 20.31
N ALA A 214 -17.82 -26.16 21.05
CA ALA A 214 -19.24 -25.83 20.98
C ALA A 214 -19.51 -24.32 21.27
N GLU A 215 -18.81 -23.74 22.25
CA GLU A 215 -18.94 -22.31 22.60
C GLU A 215 -18.39 -21.40 21.49
N GLN A 216 -17.26 -21.77 20.91
CA GLN A 216 -16.67 -21.02 19.79
C GLN A 216 -17.54 -21.12 18.55
N GLN A 217 -18.15 -22.31 18.29
CA GLN A 217 -19.07 -22.51 17.18
C GLN A 217 -20.33 -21.66 17.37
N ALA A 218 -20.90 -21.61 18.55
CA ALA A 218 -22.05 -20.76 18.87
C ALA A 218 -21.73 -19.27 18.63
N ALA A 219 -20.52 -18.81 19.02
CA ALA A 219 -20.07 -17.44 18.75
C ALA A 219 -19.90 -17.18 17.25
N TYR A 220 -19.34 -18.14 16.50
CA TYR A 220 -19.22 -18.06 15.04
C TYR A 220 -20.59 -17.96 14.37
N ASP A 221 -21.53 -18.83 14.74
CA ASP A 221 -22.88 -18.89 14.16
C ASP A 221 -23.67 -17.58 14.43
N ALA A 222 -23.46 -16.96 15.59
CA ALA A 222 -24.05 -15.66 15.92
C ALA A 222 -23.47 -14.48 15.07
N LEU A 223 -22.22 -14.61 14.62
CA LEU A 223 -21.55 -13.58 13.82
C LEU A 223 -21.74 -13.76 12.32
N LEU A 224 -21.99 -14.99 11.87
CA LEU A 224 -22.08 -15.33 10.45
C LEU A 224 -23.15 -14.53 9.68
N PRO A 225 -24.39 -14.36 10.16
CA PRO A 225 -25.39 -13.55 9.47
C PRO A 225 -24.97 -12.09 9.30
N LYS A 226 -24.26 -11.55 10.30
CA LYS A 226 -23.74 -10.18 10.26
C LYS A 226 -22.59 -10.01 9.24
N LEU A 227 -21.83 -11.07 9.01
CA LEU A 227 -20.78 -11.10 7.99
C LEU A 227 -21.36 -11.17 6.59
N GLU A 228 -22.47 -11.91 6.40
CA GLU A 228 -23.11 -12.13 5.10
C GLU A 228 -24.02 -10.98 4.68
N ASP A 229 -24.49 -10.19 5.62
CA ASP A 229 -25.25 -8.95 5.36
C ASP A 229 -24.36 -7.86 4.75
N ASP A 230 -24.93 -7.01 3.89
CA ASP A 230 -24.25 -5.86 3.29
C ASP A 230 -24.29 -4.60 4.18
N ALA A 231 -25.06 -4.63 5.27
CA ALA A 231 -25.09 -3.54 6.24
C ALA A 231 -23.84 -3.56 7.15
N PRO A 232 -23.39 -2.39 7.62
CA PRO A 232 -22.31 -2.33 8.60
C PRO A 232 -22.80 -2.83 9.97
N HIS A 233 -22.09 -3.80 10.52
CA HIS A 233 -22.34 -4.35 11.85
C HIS A 233 -21.11 -4.24 12.75
N SER A 234 -21.34 -4.07 14.07
CA SER A 234 -20.32 -4.19 15.10
C SER A 234 -20.62 -5.39 15.98
N ALA A 235 -19.57 -6.08 16.41
CA ALA A 235 -19.68 -7.17 17.35
C ALA A 235 -18.44 -7.23 18.24
N LEU A 236 -18.63 -7.50 19.52
CA LEU A 236 -17.57 -7.74 20.48
C LEU A 236 -17.51 -9.23 20.81
N LEU A 237 -16.39 -9.88 20.44
CA LEU A 237 -16.10 -11.24 20.88
C LEU A 237 -15.34 -11.19 22.22
N TYR A 238 -16.05 -11.39 23.30
CA TYR A 238 -15.50 -11.37 24.65
C TYR A 238 -15.06 -12.77 25.10
N GLY A 239 -13.96 -12.85 25.84
CA GLY A 239 -13.44 -14.10 26.40
C GLY A 239 -12.06 -13.92 27.03
N VAL A 240 -11.69 -14.80 27.96
CA VAL A 240 -10.39 -14.77 28.63
C VAL A 240 -9.24 -15.01 27.65
N THR A 241 -8.02 -14.65 28.05
CA THR A 241 -6.81 -14.98 27.28
C THR A 241 -6.68 -16.49 27.15
N GLY A 242 -6.38 -16.98 25.96
CA GLY A 242 -6.28 -18.41 25.68
C GLY A 242 -7.62 -19.11 25.32
N SER A 243 -8.77 -18.43 25.39
CA SER A 243 -10.09 -19.02 25.04
C SER A 243 -10.26 -19.36 23.54
N GLY A 244 -9.23 -19.17 22.72
CA GLY A 244 -9.27 -19.51 21.31
C GLY A 244 -10.02 -18.52 20.40
N LYS A 245 -10.26 -17.28 20.81
CA LYS A 245 -10.89 -16.23 19.99
C LYS A 245 -10.29 -16.12 18.59
N THR A 246 -8.98 -16.36 18.48
CA THR A 246 -8.27 -16.34 17.19
C THR A 246 -8.81 -17.38 16.22
N LEU A 247 -9.25 -18.57 16.67
CA LEU A 247 -9.82 -19.60 15.80
C LEU A 247 -11.17 -19.15 15.22
N VAL A 248 -12.00 -18.48 16.02
CA VAL A 248 -13.25 -17.89 15.55
C VAL A 248 -12.97 -16.83 14.49
N PHE A 249 -11.98 -15.95 14.70
CA PHE A 249 -11.57 -14.97 13.68
C PHE A 249 -11.06 -15.64 12.42
N LEU A 250 -10.21 -16.67 12.51
CA LEU A 250 -9.72 -17.39 11.34
C LEU A 250 -10.86 -17.99 10.52
N LYS A 251 -11.86 -18.57 11.18
CA LYS A 251 -13.04 -19.15 10.50
C LYS A 251 -13.91 -18.08 9.83
N LEU A 252 -14.10 -16.92 10.49
CA LEU A 252 -14.79 -15.77 9.90
C LEU A 252 -14.02 -15.20 8.70
N ILE A 253 -12.70 -15.14 8.78
CA ILE A 253 -11.84 -14.71 7.66
C ILE A 253 -11.96 -15.68 6.48
N ALA A 254 -11.91 -16.99 6.73
CA ALA A 254 -12.10 -17.98 5.69
C ALA A 254 -13.43 -17.76 4.97
N ARG A 255 -14.51 -17.59 5.72
CA ARG A 255 -15.83 -17.32 5.15
C ARG A 255 -15.89 -16.01 4.39
N CYS A 256 -15.26 -14.95 4.90
CA CYS A 256 -15.14 -13.66 4.22
C CYS A 256 -14.47 -13.80 2.85
N LEU A 257 -13.39 -14.59 2.77
CA LEU A 257 -12.67 -14.85 1.53
C LEU A 257 -13.49 -15.73 0.56
N GLU A 258 -14.27 -16.70 1.05
CA GLU A 258 -15.21 -17.50 0.24
C GLU A 258 -16.28 -16.61 -0.42
N LEU A 259 -16.77 -15.60 0.29
CA LEU A 259 -17.71 -14.61 -0.21
C LEU A 259 -17.07 -13.61 -1.21
N GLY A 260 -15.77 -13.78 -1.54
CA GLY A 260 -15.04 -12.84 -2.40
C GLY A 260 -14.77 -11.48 -1.75
N ARG A 261 -14.95 -11.37 -0.44
CA ARG A 261 -14.70 -10.15 0.36
C ARG A 261 -13.26 -10.14 0.86
N ARG A 262 -12.84 -9.01 1.45
CA ARG A 262 -11.53 -8.83 2.07
C ARG A 262 -11.67 -8.75 3.58
N ALA A 263 -10.68 -9.25 4.30
CA ALA A 263 -10.60 -9.10 5.74
C ALA A 263 -9.41 -8.19 6.11
N LEU A 264 -9.64 -7.27 7.04
CA LEU A 264 -8.60 -6.44 7.65
C LEU A 264 -8.47 -6.83 9.12
N VAL A 265 -7.27 -7.29 9.50
CA VAL A 265 -6.96 -7.64 10.90
C VAL A 265 -6.01 -6.61 11.47
N LEU A 266 -6.43 -5.94 12.53
CA LEU A 266 -5.62 -4.99 13.28
C LEU A 266 -5.10 -5.67 14.54
N VAL A 267 -3.79 -5.62 14.72
CA VAL A 267 -3.12 -6.18 15.91
C VAL A 267 -2.46 -5.01 16.65
N PRO A 268 -2.87 -4.72 17.89
CA PRO A 268 -2.42 -3.52 18.61
C PRO A 268 -0.93 -3.54 18.97
N GLU A 269 -0.33 -4.70 19.18
CA GLU A 269 1.06 -4.83 19.61
C GLU A 269 1.93 -5.56 18.59
N ILE A 270 3.12 -4.97 18.30
CA ILE A 270 4.12 -5.58 17.41
C ILE A 270 4.64 -6.91 17.98
N SER A 271 4.69 -7.06 19.30
CA SER A 271 5.16 -8.27 19.98
C SER A 271 4.31 -9.52 19.69
N LEU A 272 3.01 -9.34 19.48
CA LEU A 272 2.09 -10.43 19.13
C LEU A 272 2.04 -10.72 17.63
N THR A 273 2.61 -9.84 16.82
CA THR A 273 2.57 -9.90 15.36
C THR A 273 3.18 -11.18 14.77
N PRO A 274 4.35 -11.70 15.22
CA PRO A 274 4.95 -12.89 14.62
C PRO A 274 4.07 -14.14 14.71
N GLN A 275 3.44 -14.39 15.85
CA GLN A 275 2.56 -15.57 16.03
C GLN A 275 1.29 -15.44 15.19
N MET A 276 0.69 -14.24 15.13
CA MET A 276 -0.49 -13.99 14.32
C MET A 276 -0.15 -14.11 12.83
N ILE A 277 0.99 -13.56 12.39
CA ILE A 277 1.46 -13.70 11.00
C ILE A 277 1.65 -15.17 10.65
N LEU A 278 2.33 -15.94 11.50
CA LEU A 278 2.52 -17.38 11.30
C LEU A 278 1.20 -18.10 11.13
N ARG A 279 0.23 -17.86 12.00
CA ARG A 279 -1.11 -18.48 11.92
C ARG A 279 -1.85 -18.11 10.65
N LEU A 280 -1.88 -16.83 10.31
CA LEU A 280 -2.56 -16.33 9.11
C LEU A 280 -1.87 -16.83 7.83
N LYS A 281 -0.54 -16.75 7.77
CA LYS A 281 0.24 -17.23 6.61
C LYS A 281 0.16 -18.73 6.44
N SER A 282 0.20 -19.50 7.52
CA SER A 282 0.03 -20.95 7.44
C SER A 282 -1.37 -21.36 6.94
N GLN A 283 -2.40 -20.59 7.26
CA GLN A 283 -3.78 -20.89 6.85
C GLN A 283 -4.13 -20.34 5.46
N PHE A 284 -3.68 -19.14 5.13
CA PHE A 284 -4.12 -18.43 3.92
C PHE A 284 -3.00 -18.16 2.92
N GLY A 285 -1.75 -18.47 3.25
CA GLY A 285 -0.59 -18.38 2.36
C GLY A 285 -0.38 -17.01 1.73
N ARG A 286 -0.25 -16.99 0.41
CA ARG A 286 -0.03 -15.76 -0.36
C ARG A 286 -1.19 -14.76 -0.33
N ARG A 287 -2.37 -15.17 0.16
CA ARG A 287 -3.51 -14.25 0.32
C ARG A 287 -3.33 -13.27 1.48
N VAL A 288 -2.27 -13.38 2.28
CA VAL A 288 -2.01 -12.49 3.41
C VAL A 288 -0.94 -11.49 3.05
N ALA A 289 -1.29 -10.22 3.08
CA ALA A 289 -0.34 -9.10 3.07
C ALA A 289 -0.14 -8.59 4.49
N VAL A 290 1.09 -8.21 4.83
CA VAL A 290 1.48 -7.83 6.19
C VAL A 290 2.06 -6.42 6.18
N GLN A 291 1.59 -5.54 7.07
CA GLN A 291 2.11 -4.20 7.26
C GLN A 291 2.40 -3.94 8.74
N HIS A 292 3.62 -3.58 9.09
CA HIS A 292 4.01 -3.16 10.44
C HIS A 292 5.24 -2.24 10.43
N SER A 293 5.54 -1.64 11.56
CA SER A 293 6.60 -0.63 11.68
C SER A 293 8.02 -1.18 11.45
N ALA A 294 8.26 -2.46 11.72
CA ALA A 294 9.56 -3.10 11.53
C ALA A 294 9.90 -3.40 10.05
N LEU A 295 8.92 -3.33 9.12
CA LEU A 295 9.19 -3.45 7.69
C LEU A 295 9.96 -2.24 7.17
N ASN A 296 10.98 -2.48 6.34
CA ASN A 296 11.64 -1.40 5.60
C ASN A 296 10.74 -0.80 4.50
N HIS A 297 11.13 0.29 3.92
CA HIS A 297 10.31 1.00 2.92
C HIS A 297 10.00 0.18 1.66
N THR A 298 10.94 -0.65 1.22
CA THR A 298 10.75 -1.53 0.05
C THR A 298 9.75 -2.63 0.37
N GLU A 299 9.88 -3.27 1.52
CA GLU A 299 8.96 -4.30 2.00
C GLU A 299 7.54 -3.76 2.16
N ARG A 300 7.38 -2.58 2.78
CA ARG A 300 6.08 -1.90 2.89
C ARG A 300 5.47 -1.61 1.53
N LEU A 301 6.27 -1.15 0.57
CA LEU A 301 5.80 -0.91 -0.79
C LEU A 301 5.30 -2.19 -1.45
N LEU A 302 6.03 -3.30 -1.33
CA LEU A 302 5.65 -4.59 -1.90
C LEU A 302 4.36 -5.12 -1.28
N GLN A 303 4.24 -5.08 0.05
CA GLN A 303 3.03 -5.50 0.74
C GLN A 303 1.83 -4.61 0.36
N TRP A 304 2.03 -3.30 0.26
CA TRP A 304 0.99 -2.37 -0.20
C TRP A 304 0.54 -2.67 -1.65
N GLN A 305 1.47 -2.97 -2.54
CA GLN A 305 1.14 -3.37 -3.91
C GLN A 305 0.34 -4.68 -3.95
N MET A 306 0.67 -5.65 -3.11
CA MET A 306 -0.14 -6.87 -2.96
C MET A 306 -1.58 -6.53 -2.58
N ILE A 307 -1.78 -5.62 -1.63
CA ILE A 307 -3.11 -5.16 -1.21
C ILE A 307 -3.88 -4.53 -2.37
N GLN A 308 -3.22 -3.77 -3.24
CA GLN A 308 -3.86 -3.09 -4.37
C GLN A 308 -4.15 -4.05 -5.55
N CYS A 309 -3.26 -5.01 -5.82
CA CYS A 309 -3.38 -5.90 -6.97
C CYS A 309 -4.38 -7.05 -6.76
N PHE A 310 -4.54 -7.55 -5.54
CA PHE A 310 -5.38 -8.70 -5.26
C PHE A 310 -6.75 -8.28 -4.70
N LYS A 311 -7.79 -8.38 -5.52
CA LYS A 311 -9.17 -8.07 -5.11
C LYS A 311 -9.67 -8.89 -3.90
N THR A 312 -9.03 -10.00 -3.59
CA THR A 312 -9.40 -10.96 -2.53
C THR A 312 -8.31 -11.13 -1.48
N THR A 313 -7.39 -10.19 -1.36
CA THR A 313 -6.26 -10.33 -0.43
C THR A 313 -6.65 -9.96 0.98
N PHE A 314 -6.37 -10.85 1.89
CA PHE A 314 -6.37 -10.59 3.32
C PHE A 314 -5.17 -9.72 3.70
N CYS A 315 -5.41 -8.68 4.49
CA CYS A 315 -4.39 -7.71 4.87
C CYS A 315 -4.29 -7.60 6.39
N LEU A 316 -3.08 -7.76 6.89
CA LEU A 316 -2.73 -7.46 8.28
C LEU A 316 -2.01 -6.11 8.26
N THR A 317 -2.62 -5.08 8.83
CA THR A 317 -2.01 -3.73 8.85
C THR A 317 -2.12 -3.11 10.22
N GLY A 318 -1.10 -2.36 10.62
CA GLY A 318 -1.20 -1.41 11.72
C GLY A 318 -1.79 -0.05 11.30
N VAL A 319 -2.22 0.07 10.03
CA VAL A 319 -2.89 1.27 9.49
C VAL A 319 -4.04 0.80 8.61
N PRO A 320 -5.26 1.28 8.82
CA PRO A 320 -6.45 0.79 8.12
C PRO A 320 -6.47 1.16 6.65
N LEU A 321 -6.74 0.15 5.79
CA LEU A 321 -7.28 0.37 4.46
C LEU A 321 -8.74 -0.09 4.50
N PRO A 322 -9.70 0.77 4.22
CA PRO A 322 -11.07 0.51 4.54
C PRO A 322 -11.82 -0.32 3.51
N THR A 323 -12.52 -1.34 3.95
CA THR A 323 -13.82 -1.69 3.41
C THR A 323 -14.89 -0.79 4.05
N ARG A 324 -15.98 -0.51 3.35
CA ARG A 324 -17.00 0.49 3.75
C ARG A 324 -17.51 0.36 5.20
N GLY A 325 -17.56 -0.85 5.78
CA GLY A 325 -18.02 -1.12 7.13
C GLY A 325 -16.96 -1.04 8.23
N ALA A 326 -15.76 -1.59 8.00
CA ALA A 326 -14.68 -1.57 8.99
C ALA A 326 -14.13 -0.16 9.25
N MET A 327 -14.23 0.75 8.26
CA MET A 327 -13.90 2.15 8.41
C MET A 327 -14.81 2.87 9.40
N THR A 328 -16.10 2.54 9.43
CA THR A 328 -17.06 3.22 10.31
C THR A 328 -16.74 3.00 11.79
N GLU A 329 -16.29 1.79 12.17
CA GLU A 329 -15.96 1.47 13.58
C GLU A 329 -14.59 1.97 14.00
N LEU A 330 -13.59 1.84 13.13
CA LEU A 330 -12.25 2.38 13.38
C LEU A 330 -12.28 3.91 13.45
N VAL A 331 -13.09 4.51 12.59
CA VAL A 331 -13.35 5.95 12.58
C VAL A 331 -14.15 6.36 13.81
N ARG A 332 -15.10 5.56 14.28
CA ARG A 332 -15.85 5.87 15.52
C ARG A 332 -14.96 5.79 16.75
N GLY A 333 -14.06 4.77 16.85
CA GLY A 333 -13.06 4.67 17.90
C GLY A 333 -12.02 5.81 17.83
N ALA A 334 -11.49 6.11 16.64
CA ALA A 334 -10.61 7.25 16.43
C ALA A 334 -11.34 8.58 16.62
N LEU A 335 -12.63 8.68 16.31
CA LEU A 335 -13.46 9.87 16.55
C LEU A 335 -13.71 10.08 18.02
N SER A 336 -13.93 9.02 18.82
CA SER A 336 -14.04 9.16 20.28
C SER A 336 -12.77 9.78 20.88
N VAL A 337 -11.60 9.25 20.49
CA VAL A 337 -10.31 9.81 20.90
C VAL A 337 -10.12 11.24 20.36
N LEU A 338 -10.51 11.52 19.11
CA LEU A 338 -10.41 12.85 18.51
C LEU A 338 -11.47 13.82 19.07
N GLU A 339 -12.66 13.37 19.49
CA GLU A 339 -13.64 14.18 20.21
C GLU A 339 -13.10 14.59 21.58
N ASP A 340 -12.44 13.68 22.29
CA ASP A 340 -11.79 13.98 23.56
C ASP A 340 -10.67 15.01 23.40
N TYR A 341 -9.81 14.84 22.38
CA TYR A 341 -8.79 15.85 22.01
C TYR A 341 -9.40 17.13 21.44
N GLY A 342 -10.49 17.05 20.67
CA GLY A 342 -11.21 18.21 20.14
C GLY A 342 -11.86 19.03 21.26
N ASN A 343 -12.48 18.39 22.24
CA ASN A 343 -13.03 19.03 23.42
C ASN A 343 -11.92 19.66 24.29
N ALA A 344 -10.79 18.95 24.45
CA ALA A 344 -9.62 19.48 25.14
C ALA A 344 -9.05 20.73 24.45
N LEU A 345 -9.01 20.74 23.10
CA LEU A 345 -8.56 21.88 22.31
C LEU A 345 -9.53 23.06 22.42
N ASP A 346 -10.84 22.81 22.41
CA ASP A 346 -11.87 23.83 22.57
C ASP A 346 -11.79 24.51 23.97
N ASP A 347 -11.47 23.73 24.99
CA ASP A 347 -11.22 24.23 26.35
C ASP A 347 -9.98 25.14 26.42
N VAL A 348 -8.94 24.82 25.64
CA VAL A 348 -7.74 25.67 25.52
C VAL A 348 -8.05 26.95 24.76
N VAL A 349 -8.77 26.87 23.63
CA VAL A 349 -9.14 28.04 22.81
C VAL A 349 -10.04 28.98 23.58
N LYS A 350 -10.93 28.45 24.41
CA LYS A 350 -11.83 29.22 25.27
C LYS A 350 -11.18 29.70 26.58
N GLY A 351 -9.89 29.40 26.78
CA GLY A 351 -9.13 29.83 27.97
C GLY A 351 -9.56 29.13 29.25
N ARG A 352 -10.27 28.01 29.18
CA ARG A 352 -10.74 27.24 30.36
C ARG A 352 -9.67 26.35 30.95
N LYS A 353 -8.70 25.91 30.13
CA LYS A 353 -7.59 25.05 30.53
C LYS A 353 -6.30 25.46 29.82
N THR A 354 -5.18 25.16 30.44
CA THR A 354 -3.87 25.26 29.76
C THR A 354 -3.69 24.09 28.77
N PRO A 355 -2.85 24.23 27.73
CA PRO A 355 -2.56 23.14 26.81
C PRO A 355 -2.09 21.86 27.50
N SER A 356 -1.28 21.99 28.55
CA SER A 356 -0.75 20.85 29.30
C SER A 356 -1.79 20.13 30.14
N GLU A 357 -2.79 20.82 30.67
CA GLU A 357 -3.91 20.24 31.41
C GLU A 357 -4.86 19.53 30.46
N ALA A 358 -5.17 20.12 29.33
CA ALA A 358 -6.05 19.58 28.33
C ALA A 358 -5.51 18.26 27.75
N VAL A 359 -4.21 18.18 27.43
CA VAL A 359 -3.56 16.96 26.95
C VAL A 359 -3.58 15.86 28.00
N ARG A 360 -3.23 16.15 29.26
CA ARG A 360 -3.24 15.15 30.34
C ARG A 360 -4.62 14.57 30.62
N GLU A 361 -5.67 15.32 30.40
CA GLU A 361 -7.03 14.84 30.59
C GLU A 361 -7.48 13.97 29.42
N ALA A 362 -7.18 14.38 28.20
CA ALA A 362 -7.45 13.57 26.99
C ALA A 362 -6.68 12.24 26.96
N GLU A 363 -5.52 12.17 27.61
CA GLU A 363 -4.74 10.92 27.74
C GLU A 363 -5.26 9.99 28.86
N ARG A 364 -6.15 10.47 29.77
CA ARG A 364 -6.73 9.67 30.86
C ARG A 364 -8.06 9.01 30.49
N ASN A 365 -8.74 9.51 29.47
CA ASN A 365 -10.00 8.98 28.95
C ASN A 365 -9.73 8.00 27.80
#